data_d4a71742c242b6443ec0915529bc292d
#
_entry.id   d4a71742c242b6443ec0915529bc292d
#
_cell.length_a   1.000
_cell.length_b   1.000
_cell.length_c   1.000
_cell.angle_alpha   90.00
_cell.angle_beta   90.00
_cell.angle_gamma   90.00
#
_symmetry.space_group_name_H-M   'P 1'
#
loop_
_entity.id
_entity.type
_entity.pdbx_description
1 polymer ?
#
loop_
_entity_poly.entity_id
_entity_poly.type
_entity_poly.pdbx_seq_one_letter_code
_entity_poly.pdbx_strand_id
1 'polypeptide(L)'
;MKPSLIFSQYVWLVNTLRRYGRMTLEEINDKWQDDEVADGNPLSRSTFNRHRDAVLDMFGVIIECDTQDGYRYYIDNPEVLDDDTLERWMLNSLTVGAVLADSQSIHDRILLENVPAGEEHLQTLIQAIKTSHKVEICYARFGHSGYNIYVAPYALKLWHQRWYLLSSNGKYLITYSLDRMRSVKVLDQTFKLPEGFSAEAYFSEFYGVLTDNEVPLKHIRVRAYGQTPNYMRTLPFHSSQKEVETTDNYSDFTFDIRPTYDFLNALSSGGPDLEILEPKELRKEMKDWLQSSLDKYKDE
;
A
#
# COMPACT_ATOMS: atom_id res chain seq x y z
N MET A 1 31.78 0.16 0.60
CA MET A 1 30.63 0.94 0.11
C MET A 1 29.51 0.81 1.14
N LYS A 2 28.90 1.92 1.58
CA LYS A 2 27.81 1.87 2.55
C LYS A 2 26.58 1.21 1.88
N PRO A 3 25.86 0.30 2.53
CA PRO A 3 24.68 -0.34 1.93
C PRO A 3 23.62 0.67 1.43
N SER A 4 23.43 1.77 2.15
CA SER A 4 22.52 2.85 1.75
C SER A 4 22.86 3.46 0.37
N LEU A 5 24.15 3.62 0.06
CA LEU A 5 24.58 4.19 -1.22
C LEU A 5 24.25 3.25 -2.40
N ILE A 6 24.38 1.94 -2.23
CA ILE A 6 24.07 0.97 -3.28
C ILE A 6 22.58 1.03 -3.65
N PHE A 7 21.70 1.07 -2.66
CA PHE A 7 20.25 1.19 -2.92
C PHE A 7 19.90 2.51 -3.60
N SER A 8 20.53 3.61 -3.19
CA SER A 8 20.36 4.91 -3.87
C SER A 8 20.78 4.84 -5.34
N GLN A 9 21.83 4.09 -5.66
CA GLN A 9 22.31 3.87 -7.03
C GLN A 9 21.30 3.10 -7.89
N TYR A 10 20.66 2.07 -7.36
CA TYR A 10 19.62 1.32 -8.06
C TYR A 10 18.37 2.18 -8.33
N VAL A 11 17.91 2.87 -7.30
CA VAL A 11 16.79 3.81 -7.40
C VAL A 11 17.07 4.92 -8.41
N TRP A 12 18.28 5.49 -8.37
CA TRP A 12 18.73 6.50 -9.31
C TRP A 12 18.66 6.01 -10.76
N LEU A 13 19.15 4.80 -11.03
CA LEU A 13 19.14 4.22 -12.37
C LEU A 13 17.72 4.07 -12.93
N VAL A 14 16.80 3.52 -12.13
CA VAL A 14 15.39 3.38 -12.53
C VAL A 14 14.75 4.75 -12.79
N ASN A 15 14.91 5.70 -11.87
CA ASN A 15 14.34 7.04 -11.99
C ASN A 15 14.91 7.81 -13.20
N THR A 16 16.20 7.63 -13.49
CA THR A 16 16.86 8.26 -14.64
C THR A 16 16.28 7.74 -15.95
N LEU A 17 16.18 6.42 -16.12
CA LEU A 17 15.58 5.82 -17.33
C LEU A 17 14.08 6.12 -17.44
N ARG A 18 13.35 6.18 -16.33
CA ARG A 18 11.95 6.58 -16.31
C ARG A 18 11.75 8.03 -16.76
N ARG A 19 12.64 8.93 -16.33
CA ARG A 19 12.54 10.37 -16.62
C ARG A 19 12.96 10.73 -18.03
N TYR A 20 14.05 10.11 -18.52
CA TYR A 20 14.68 10.51 -19.78
C TYR A 20 14.42 9.52 -20.93
N GLY A 21 13.81 8.37 -20.62
CA GLY A 21 13.51 7.35 -21.63
C GLY A 21 14.74 6.58 -22.08
N ARG A 22 14.91 6.44 -23.41
CA ARG A 22 15.98 5.67 -24.04
C ARG A 22 17.30 6.43 -24.01
N MET A 23 18.33 5.84 -23.39
CA MET A 23 19.64 6.47 -23.20
C MET A 23 20.79 5.50 -23.53
N THR A 24 21.86 6.00 -24.12
CA THR A 24 23.14 5.26 -24.23
C THR A 24 23.81 5.16 -22.87
N LEU A 25 24.75 4.20 -22.71
CA LEU A 25 25.54 4.09 -21.48
C LEU A 25 26.37 5.36 -21.20
N GLU A 26 26.83 6.07 -22.25
CA GLU A 26 27.56 7.32 -22.13
C GLU A 26 26.66 8.42 -21.57
N GLU A 27 25.46 8.61 -22.13
CA GLU A 27 24.47 9.57 -21.63
C GLU A 27 24.05 9.28 -20.17
N ILE A 28 23.93 8.00 -19.81
CA ILE A 28 23.66 7.58 -18.43
C ILE A 28 24.84 7.92 -17.52
N ASN A 29 26.07 7.65 -17.96
CA ASN A 29 27.28 7.91 -17.18
C ASN A 29 27.53 9.43 -16.98
N ASP A 30 27.21 10.27 -17.96
CA ASP A 30 27.30 11.71 -17.82
C ASP A 30 26.40 12.21 -16.70
N LYS A 31 25.13 11.75 -16.69
CA LYS A 31 24.18 12.10 -15.60
C LYS A 31 24.58 11.50 -14.25
N TRP A 32 25.18 10.31 -14.27
CA TRP A 32 25.71 9.67 -13.07
C TRP A 32 26.81 10.49 -12.42
N GLN A 33 27.75 11.01 -13.20
CA GLN A 33 28.87 11.80 -12.68
C GLN A 33 28.44 13.15 -12.11
N ASP A 34 27.31 13.69 -12.59
CA ASP A 34 26.73 14.94 -12.10
C ASP A 34 25.95 14.75 -10.79
N ASP A 35 25.73 13.49 -10.35
CA ASP A 35 24.92 13.14 -9.19
C ASP A 35 25.77 12.61 -8.02
N GLU A 36 25.35 12.88 -6.80
CA GLU A 36 26.05 12.43 -5.57
C GLU A 36 26.13 10.90 -5.46
N VAL A 37 25.25 10.15 -6.13
CA VAL A 37 25.25 8.68 -6.14
C VAL A 37 26.52 8.08 -6.77
N ALA A 38 27.25 8.87 -7.58
CA ALA A 38 28.52 8.47 -8.21
C ALA A 38 29.64 8.27 -7.19
N ASP A 39 29.59 8.91 -6.03
CA ASP A 39 30.67 8.94 -5.02
C ASP A 39 32.04 9.24 -5.68
N GLY A 40 32.03 10.16 -6.67
CA GLY A 40 33.19 10.58 -7.44
C GLY A 40 33.73 9.55 -8.47
N ASN A 41 33.02 8.45 -8.72
CA ASN A 41 33.46 7.40 -9.63
C ASN A 41 32.57 7.31 -10.87
N PRO A 42 33.16 7.09 -12.07
CA PRO A 42 32.36 6.86 -13.28
C PRO A 42 31.64 5.51 -13.20
N LEU A 43 30.48 5.42 -13.85
CA LEU A 43 29.71 4.20 -13.97
C LEU A 43 30.33 3.26 -15.00
N SER A 44 31.15 2.31 -14.57
CA SER A 44 31.72 1.31 -15.46
C SER A 44 30.63 0.40 -16.03
N ARG A 45 30.85 -0.16 -17.22
CA ARG A 45 29.92 -1.12 -17.85
C ARG A 45 29.62 -2.33 -16.96
N SER A 46 30.63 -2.82 -16.24
CA SER A 46 30.43 -3.95 -15.30
C SER A 46 29.56 -3.56 -14.10
N THR A 47 29.76 -2.36 -13.58
CA THR A 47 28.92 -1.82 -12.48
C THR A 47 27.49 -1.59 -12.97
N PHE A 48 27.31 -1.00 -14.15
CA PHE A 48 26.00 -0.81 -14.77
C PHE A 48 25.24 -2.14 -14.93
N ASN A 49 25.88 -3.17 -15.50
CA ASN A 49 25.25 -4.49 -15.67
C ASN A 49 24.85 -5.09 -14.33
N ARG A 50 25.71 -5.02 -13.32
CA ARG A 50 25.37 -5.50 -11.96
C ARG A 50 24.20 -4.72 -11.35
N HIS A 51 24.12 -3.40 -11.57
CA HIS A 51 22.97 -2.59 -11.11
C HIS A 51 21.70 -2.96 -11.85
N ARG A 52 21.78 -3.22 -13.15
CA ARG A 52 20.65 -3.69 -13.95
C ARG A 52 20.10 -5.02 -13.45
N ASP A 53 20.98 -5.99 -13.18
CA ASP A 53 20.59 -7.29 -12.64
C ASP A 53 19.96 -7.15 -11.24
N ALA A 54 20.53 -6.32 -10.37
CA ALA A 54 19.99 -6.05 -9.05
C ALA A 54 18.64 -5.32 -9.09
N VAL A 55 18.43 -4.40 -10.05
CA VAL A 55 17.16 -3.71 -10.28
C VAL A 55 16.07 -4.70 -10.71
N LEU A 56 16.40 -5.65 -11.57
CA LEU A 56 15.51 -6.75 -11.94
C LEU A 56 15.14 -7.60 -10.71
N ASP A 57 16.15 -8.05 -9.96
CA ASP A 57 15.93 -8.92 -8.79
C ASP A 57 15.12 -8.25 -7.68
N MET A 58 15.29 -6.95 -7.46
CA MET A 58 14.67 -6.22 -6.36
C MET A 58 13.32 -5.61 -6.70
N PHE A 59 13.18 -5.09 -7.91
CA PHE A 59 12.02 -4.29 -8.32
C PHE A 59 11.27 -4.90 -9.50
N GLY A 60 11.69 -6.04 -10.03
CA GLY A 60 11.09 -6.65 -11.22
C GLY A 60 11.22 -5.79 -12.48
N VAL A 61 12.01 -4.70 -12.44
CA VAL A 61 12.17 -3.77 -13.57
C VAL A 61 13.19 -4.32 -14.57
N ILE A 62 12.73 -4.55 -15.79
CA ILE A 62 13.56 -5.05 -16.90
C ILE A 62 14.16 -3.86 -17.65
N ILE A 63 15.49 -3.74 -17.63
CA ILE A 63 16.22 -2.74 -18.42
C ILE A 63 16.84 -3.45 -19.63
N GLU A 64 16.30 -3.18 -20.82
CA GLU A 64 16.77 -3.75 -22.08
C GLU A 64 17.66 -2.78 -22.85
N CYS A 65 18.41 -3.33 -23.84
CA CYS A 65 19.29 -2.56 -24.71
C CYS A 65 18.85 -2.73 -26.17
N ASP A 66 18.42 -1.63 -26.80
CA ASP A 66 18.13 -1.62 -28.21
C ASP A 66 19.44 -1.47 -29.01
N THR A 67 19.90 -2.58 -29.58
CA THR A 67 21.14 -2.62 -30.39
C THR A 67 20.97 -2.01 -31.77
N GLN A 68 19.74 -1.86 -32.25
CA GLN A 68 19.42 -1.26 -33.55
C GLN A 68 19.29 0.26 -33.46
N ASP A 69 18.96 0.78 -32.27
CA ASP A 69 18.87 2.22 -31.98
C ASP A 69 20.09 2.72 -31.18
N GLY A 70 21.31 2.42 -31.67
CA GLY A 70 22.53 2.96 -31.08
C GLY A 70 22.87 2.49 -29.67
N TYR A 71 22.49 1.27 -29.31
CA TYR A 71 22.74 0.67 -27.98
C TYR A 71 22.10 1.50 -26.85
N ARG A 72 20.84 1.92 -27.01
CA ARG A 72 20.10 2.67 -26.01
C ARG A 72 19.43 1.70 -25.02
N TYR A 73 19.60 2.02 -23.73
CA TYR A 73 18.95 1.31 -22.64
C TYR A 73 17.61 1.96 -22.31
N TYR A 74 16.62 1.14 -21.98
CA TYR A 74 15.26 1.58 -21.63
C TYR A 74 14.58 0.57 -20.70
N ILE A 75 13.50 0.98 -20.04
CA ILE A 75 12.66 0.08 -19.24
C ILE A 75 11.68 -0.60 -20.20
N ASP A 76 11.76 -1.94 -20.28
CA ASP A 76 10.94 -2.73 -21.20
C ASP A 76 9.53 -3.03 -20.65
N ASN A 77 9.40 -3.10 -19.33
CA ASN A 77 8.15 -3.36 -18.62
C ASN A 77 7.74 -2.19 -17.71
N PRO A 78 7.41 -1.01 -18.27
CA PRO A 78 7.11 0.19 -17.47
C PRO A 78 5.89 0.04 -16.55
N GLU A 79 4.97 -0.89 -16.85
CA GLU A 79 3.78 -1.19 -16.06
C GLU A 79 4.10 -1.68 -14.64
N VAL A 80 5.28 -2.26 -14.40
CA VAL A 80 5.75 -2.64 -13.04
C VAL A 80 5.91 -1.41 -12.14
N LEU A 81 6.08 -0.24 -12.75
CA LEU A 81 6.20 1.04 -12.04
C LEU A 81 4.86 1.78 -11.91
N ASP A 82 3.74 1.16 -12.29
CA ASP A 82 2.40 1.70 -12.10
C ASP A 82 1.98 1.68 -10.63
N ASP A 83 0.97 2.49 -10.27
CA ASP A 83 0.78 2.95 -8.88
C ASP A 83 0.45 1.87 -7.84
N ASP A 84 -0.05 0.70 -8.19
CA ASP A 84 -0.59 -0.28 -7.25
C ASP A 84 0.30 -1.54 -7.03
N THR A 85 1.59 -1.50 -7.43
CA THR A 85 2.48 -2.65 -7.25
C THR A 85 3.35 -2.55 -5.99
N LEU A 86 3.72 -3.71 -5.42
CA LEU A 86 4.66 -3.79 -4.30
C LEU A 86 6.03 -3.22 -4.68
N GLU A 87 6.47 -3.50 -5.90
CA GLU A 87 7.74 -3.04 -6.48
C GLU A 87 7.78 -1.51 -6.55
N ARG A 88 6.68 -0.90 -6.98
CA ARG A 88 6.53 0.56 -6.99
C ARG A 88 6.58 1.15 -5.59
N TRP A 89 5.87 0.55 -4.63
CA TRP A 89 5.91 0.99 -3.24
C TRP A 89 7.31 0.87 -2.66
N MET A 90 8.04 -0.23 -2.92
CA MET A 90 9.43 -0.41 -2.49
C MET A 90 10.36 0.64 -3.08
N LEU A 91 10.25 0.89 -4.39
CA LEU A 91 11.06 1.91 -5.09
C LEU A 91 10.80 3.31 -4.51
N ASN A 92 9.56 3.68 -4.30
CA ASN A 92 9.19 4.97 -3.72
C ASN A 92 9.71 5.11 -2.28
N SER A 93 9.57 4.08 -1.46
CA SER A 93 10.02 4.08 -0.07
C SER A 93 11.54 4.26 0.02
N LEU A 94 12.30 3.58 -0.84
CA LEU A 94 13.75 3.71 -0.93
C LEU A 94 14.17 5.08 -1.49
N THR A 95 13.44 5.61 -2.47
CA THR A 95 13.67 6.96 -3.03
C THR A 95 13.53 8.02 -1.93
N VAL A 96 12.43 7.98 -1.20
CA VAL A 96 12.18 8.90 -0.08
C VAL A 96 13.25 8.74 0.99
N GLY A 97 13.58 7.50 1.38
CA GLY A 97 14.64 7.22 2.35
C GLY A 97 16.00 7.78 1.95
N ALA A 98 16.38 7.64 0.66
CA ALA A 98 17.63 8.20 0.15
C ALA A 98 17.66 9.74 0.21
N VAL A 99 16.61 10.40 -0.29
CA VAL A 99 16.49 11.87 -0.24
C VAL A 99 16.52 12.39 1.20
N LEU A 100 15.86 11.71 2.12
CA LEU A 100 15.87 12.08 3.53
C LEU A 100 17.25 11.88 4.16
N ALA A 101 17.96 10.81 3.82
CA ALA A 101 19.32 10.57 4.32
C ALA A 101 20.30 11.69 3.95
N ASP A 102 20.16 12.25 2.75
CA ASP A 102 20.99 13.35 2.25
C ASP A 102 20.59 14.71 2.84
N SER A 103 19.42 14.81 3.45
CA SER A 103 18.86 16.07 3.99
C SER A 103 19.15 16.31 5.48
N GLN A 104 20.20 15.71 6.06
CA GLN A 104 20.50 15.77 7.49
C GLN A 104 20.52 17.18 8.10
N SER A 105 20.96 18.18 7.32
CA SER A 105 21.03 19.58 7.75
C SER A 105 19.67 20.26 7.98
N ILE A 106 18.59 19.62 7.52
CA ILE A 106 17.22 20.15 7.61
C ILE A 106 16.23 19.15 8.26
N HIS A 107 16.72 18.10 8.92
CA HIS A 107 15.85 17.09 9.56
C HIS A 107 14.88 17.69 10.60
N ASP A 108 15.26 18.78 11.25
CA ASP A 108 14.40 19.55 12.17
C ASP A 108 13.19 20.23 11.48
N ARG A 109 13.22 20.30 10.15
CA ARG A 109 12.14 20.87 9.31
C ARG A 109 11.29 19.81 8.61
N ILE A 110 11.61 18.53 8.77
CA ILE A 110 10.89 17.41 8.18
C ILE A 110 10.12 16.70 9.29
N LEU A 111 8.80 16.85 9.27
CA LEU A 111 7.93 16.27 10.29
C LEU A 111 7.28 15.01 9.74
N LEU A 112 7.42 13.91 10.46
CA LEU A 112 6.80 12.62 10.12
C LEU A 112 5.74 12.28 11.16
N GLU A 113 4.65 11.68 10.69
CA GLU A 113 3.65 11.10 11.57
C GLU A 113 4.23 9.81 12.20
N ASN A 114 4.17 9.71 13.52
CA ASN A 114 4.59 8.50 14.24
C ASN A 114 3.40 7.52 14.34
N VAL A 115 3.33 6.58 13.43
CA VAL A 115 2.29 5.54 13.42
C VAL A 115 2.92 4.21 13.85
N PRO A 116 2.43 3.58 14.96
CA PRO A 116 2.85 2.23 15.33
C PRO A 116 2.48 1.25 14.21
N ALA A 117 3.46 0.72 13.50
CA ALA A 117 3.22 -0.14 12.34
C ALA A 117 3.34 -1.64 12.66
N GLY A 118 3.97 -2.01 13.80
CA GLY A 118 4.21 -3.41 14.17
C GLY A 118 5.27 -4.09 13.29
N GLU A 119 6.21 -3.30 12.76
CA GLU A 119 7.23 -3.75 11.79
C GLU A 119 8.15 -4.84 12.35
N GLU A 120 8.34 -4.89 13.66
CA GLU A 120 9.15 -5.90 14.34
C GLU A 120 8.67 -7.33 14.12
N HIS A 121 7.42 -7.52 13.73
CA HIS A 121 6.84 -8.83 13.45
C HIS A 121 6.86 -9.22 11.97
N LEU A 122 7.13 -8.27 11.05
CA LEU A 122 7.07 -8.50 9.61
C LEU A 122 7.96 -9.64 9.14
N GLN A 123 9.23 -9.64 9.55
CA GLN A 123 10.17 -10.66 9.10
C GLN A 123 9.72 -12.07 9.48
N THR A 124 9.25 -12.25 10.71
CA THR A 124 8.75 -13.54 11.20
C THR A 124 7.51 -14.00 10.44
N LEU A 125 6.57 -13.09 10.18
CA LEU A 125 5.34 -13.39 9.45
C LEU A 125 5.60 -13.67 7.97
N ILE A 126 6.48 -12.90 7.31
CA ILE A 126 6.89 -13.17 5.93
C ILE A 126 7.51 -14.56 5.81
N GLN A 127 8.40 -14.95 6.76
CA GLN A 127 8.99 -16.28 6.76
C GLN A 127 7.92 -17.37 6.95
N ALA A 128 6.97 -17.20 7.85
CA ALA A 128 5.89 -18.15 8.10
C ALA A 128 4.98 -18.31 6.85
N ILE A 129 4.67 -17.22 6.16
CA ILE A 129 3.91 -17.24 4.89
C ILE A 129 4.69 -18.00 3.81
N LYS A 130 5.97 -17.66 3.60
CA LYS A 130 6.83 -18.30 2.60
C LYS A 130 6.95 -19.81 2.79
N THR A 131 7.04 -20.26 4.04
CA THR A 131 7.21 -21.67 4.39
C THR A 131 5.90 -22.38 4.72
N SER A 132 4.76 -21.67 4.60
CA SER A 132 3.42 -22.18 4.89
C SER A 132 3.30 -22.79 6.30
N HIS A 133 3.93 -22.17 7.31
CA HIS A 133 3.83 -22.58 8.71
C HIS A 133 2.80 -21.73 9.45
N LYS A 134 2.06 -22.39 10.35
CA LYS A 134 1.17 -21.68 11.28
C LYS A 134 1.97 -20.87 12.28
N VAL A 135 1.33 -19.89 12.87
CA VAL A 135 1.92 -19.05 13.92
C VAL A 135 1.06 -19.05 15.19
N GLU A 136 1.75 -18.96 16.32
CA GLU A 136 1.18 -18.57 17.60
C GLU A 136 1.43 -17.08 17.80
N ILE A 137 0.39 -16.31 18.04
CA ILE A 137 0.45 -14.86 18.25
C ILE A 137 -0.12 -14.54 19.62
N CYS A 138 0.65 -13.86 20.48
CA CYS A 138 0.12 -13.23 21.68
C CYS A 138 -0.50 -11.87 21.27
N TYR A 139 -1.83 -11.83 21.18
CA TYR A 139 -2.57 -10.68 20.70
C TYR A 139 -3.27 -9.93 21.82
N ALA A 140 -3.13 -8.59 21.86
CA ALA A 140 -3.77 -7.75 22.87
C ALA A 140 -4.86 -6.89 22.24
N ARG A 141 -6.12 -7.10 22.61
CA ARG A 141 -7.20 -6.16 22.30
C ARG A 141 -7.11 -4.95 23.21
N PHE A 142 -7.58 -3.79 22.72
CA PHE A 142 -7.62 -2.58 23.53
C PHE A 142 -8.34 -2.82 24.88
N GLY A 143 -7.68 -2.44 25.98
CA GLY A 143 -8.24 -2.60 27.31
C GLY A 143 -8.24 -4.03 27.88
N HIS A 144 -7.64 -5.01 27.18
CA HIS A 144 -7.59 -6.40 27.63
C HIS A 144 -6.16 -6.93 27.74
N SER A 145 -5.97 -7.93 28.64
CA SER A 145 -4.74 -8.71 28.68
C SER A 145 -4.58 -9.49 27.37
N GLY A 146 -3.31 -9.67 26.93
CA GLY A 146 -3.02 -10.48 25.73
C GLY A 146 -3.51 -11.93 25.88
N TYR A 147 -3.91 -12.53 24.78
CA TYR A 147 -4.30 -13.93 24.67
C TYR A 147 -3.63 -14.56 23.45
N ASN A 148 -3.36 -15.86 23.51
CA ASN A 148 -2.72 -16.56 22.41
C ASN A 148 -3.75 -17.01 21.39
N ILE A 149 -3.43 -16.79 20.12
CA ILE A 149 -4.18 -17.28 18.96
C ILE A 149 -3.25 -18.13 18.09
N TYR A 150 -3.83 -19.13 17.44
CA TYR A 150 -3.14 -20.07 16.57
C TYR A 150 -3.77 -19.98 15.19
N VAL A 151 -3.01 -19.45 14.21
CA VAL A 151 -3.57 -19.13 12.89
C VAL A 151 -2.62 -19.52 11.77
N ALA A 152 -3.18 -19.74 10.59
CA ALA A 152 -2.45 -19.85 9.34
C ALA A 152 -2.32 -18.45 8.71
N PRO A 153 -1.13 -17.88 8.60
CA PRO A 153 -0.91 -16.56 8.01
C PRO A 153 -1.03 -16.65 6.49
N TYR A 154 -1.95 -15.88 5.89
CA TYR A 154 -2.23 -15.92 4.45
C TYR A 154 -1.59 -14.75 3.70
N ALA A 155 -1.76 -13.52 4.19
CA ALA A 155 -1.26 -12.32 3.53
C ALA A 155 -1.00 -11.18 4.52
N LEU A 156 -0.18 -10.22 4.10
CA LEU A 156 0.05 -8.97 4.80
C LEU A 156 -0.53 -7.83 3.98
N LYS A 157 -1.20 -6.87 4.63
CA LYS A 157 -1.73 -5.66 4.02
C LYS A 157 -1.24 -4.45 4.78
N LEU A 158 -0.64 -3.49 4.07
CA LEU A 158 -0.37 -2.16 4.58
C LEU A 158 -1.60 -1.28 4.33
N TRP A 159 -2.13 -0.65 5.38
CA TRP A 159 -3.26 0.25 5.26
C TRP A 159 -3.16 1.37 6.30
N HIS A 160 -3.26 2.63 5.88
CA HIS A 160 -3.08 3.80 6.72
C HIS A 160 -1.82 3.70 7.60
N GLN A 161 -0.67 3.36 6.96
CA GLN A 161 0.65 3.21 7.57
C GLN A 161 0.77 2.10 8.64
N ARG A 162 -0.24 1.21 8.78
CA ARG A 162 -0.22 0.06 9.69
C ARG A 162 -0.24 -1.24 8.92
N TRP A 163 0.51 -2.22 9.41
CA TRP A 163 0.48 -3.56 8.87
C TRP A 163 -0.60 -4.42 9.50
N TYR A 164 -1.25 -5.19 8.67
CA TYR A 164 -2.30 -6.13 9.04
C TYR A 164 -1.99 -7.51 8.47
N LEU A 165 -2.22 -8.54 9.28
CA LEU A 165 -2.14 -9.94 8.89
C LEU A 165 -3.53 -10.46 8.57
N LEU A 166 -3.78 -10.89 7.33
CA LEU A 166 -4.91 -11.74 7.00
C LEU A 166 -4.53 -13.19 7.34
N SER A 167 -5.33 -13.85 8.13
CA SER A 167 -5.06 -15.22 8.57
C SER A 167 -6.33 -16.05 8.70
N SER A 168 -6.17 -17.38 8.70
CA SER A 168 -7.25 -18.34 8.92
C SER A 168 -7.10 -19.03 10.27
N ASN A 169 -8.19 -19.09 11.03
CA ASN A 169 -8.28 -19.94 12.22
C ASN A 169 -8.84 -21.35 11.90
N GLY A 170 -8.97 -21.70 10.62
CA GLY A 170 -9.57 -22.94 10.12
C GLY A 170 -11.06 -22.84 9.82
N LYS A 171 -11.75 -21.79 10.29
CA LYS A 171 -13.18 -21.57 10.04
C LYS A 171 -13.45 -20.23 9.33
N TYR A 172 -12.76 -19.18 9.75
CA TYR A 172 -12.93 -17.83 9.23
C TYR A 172 -11.58 -17.23 8.83
N LEU A 173 -11.61 -16.31 7.87
CA LEU A 173 -10.52 -15.38 7.62
C LEU A 173 -10.70 -14.17 8.53
N ILE A 174 -9.63 -13.78 9.20
CA ILE A 174 -9.63 -12.69 10.19
C ILE A 174 -8.38 -11.84 9.98
N THR A 175 -8.54 -10.52 10.06
CA THR A 175 -7.43 -9.57 10.04
C THR A 175 -6.99 -9.19 11.45
N TYR A 176 -5.68 -9.19 11.66
CA TYR A 176 -5.03 -8.77 12.91
C TYR A 176 -4.04 -7.65 12.64
N SER A 177 -4.14 -6.57 13.38
CA SER A 177 -3.17 -5.46 13.34
C SER A 177 -1.86 -5.87 14.01
N LEU A 178 -0.71 -5.65 13.35
CA LEU A 178 0.59 -6.09 13.85
C LEU A 178 1.01 -5.31 15.11
N ASP A 179 0.67 -4.04 15.22
CA ASP A 179 0.98 -3.20 16.39
C ASP A 179 0.31 -3.67 17.69
N ARG A 180 -0.66 -4.59 17.60
CA ARG A 180 -1.29 -5.25 18.75
C ARG A 180 -0.75 -6.66 19.05
N MET A 181 0.24 -7.12 18.32
CA MET A 181 0.93 -8.37 18.58
C MET A 181 2.05 -8.12 19.59
N ARG A 182 2.06 -8.82 20.70
CA ARG A 182 3.14 -8.77 21.70
C ARG A 182 4.27 -9.73 21.35
N SER A 183 3.93 -10.83 20.70
CA SER A 183 4.90 -11.81 20.21
C SER A 183 4.30 -12.65 19.09
N VAL A 184 5.17 -13.10 18.19
CA VAL A 184 4.84 -14.02 17.10
C VAL A 184 5.85 -15.16 17.13
N LYS A 185 5.35 -16.40 17.11
CA LYS A 185 6.18 -17.62 17.08
C LYS A 185 5.73 -18.50 15.93
N VAL A 186 6.68 -18.90 15.08
CA VAL A 186 6.42 -19.89 14.03
C VAL A 186 6.30 -21.27 14.65
N LEU A 187 5.31 -22.05 14.22
CA LEU A 187 5.04 -23.41 14.68
C LEU A 187 5.51 -24.43 13.66
N ASP A 188 5.75 -25.67 14.09
CA ASP A 188 6.11 -26.77 13.18
C ASP A 188 4.93 -27.21 12.29
N GLN A 189 3.70 -26.84 12.67
CA GLN A 189 2.50 -27.16 11.90
C GLN A 189 2.44 -26.32 10.62
N THR A 190 2.29 -27.00 9.49
CA THR A 190 2.07 -26.38 8.19
C THR A 190 0.58 -26.22 7.89
N PHE A 191 0.27 -25.40 6.89
CA PHE A 191 -1.06 -25.24 6.31
C PHE A 191 -0.99 -25.29 4.79
N LYS A 192 -2.12 -25.48 4.14
CA LYS A 192 -2.25 -25.32 2.69
C LYS A 192 -3.12 -24.10 2.44
N LEU A 193 -2.61 -23.20 1.59
CA LEU A 193 -3.41 -22.11 1.08
C LEU A 193 -4.52 -22.69 0.17
N PRO A 194 -5.78 -22.23 0.26
CA PRO A 194 -6.82 -22.69 -0.63
C PRO A 194 -6.43 -22.50 -2.10
N GLU A 195 -6.79 -23.45 -2.95
CA GLU A 195 -6.53 -23.36 -4.38
C GLU A 195 -7.22 -22.12 -4.96
N GLY A 196 -6.50 -21.33 -5.76
CA GLY A 196 -7.03 -20.09 -6.36
C GLY A 196 -7.16 -18.92 -5.38
N PHE A 197 -6.69 -19.02 -4.13
CA PHE A 197 -6.74 -17.89 -3.20
C PHE A 197 -5.87 -16.74 -3.72
N SER A 198 -6.46 -15.57 -3.84
CA SER A 198 -5.79 -14.30 -4.08
C SER A 198 -6.13 -13.31 -2.97
N ALA A 199 -5.11 -12.77 -2.31
CA ALA A 199 -5.30 -11.74 -1.29
C ALA A 199 -5.85 -10.44 -1.91
N GLU A 200 -5.42 -10.10 -3.12
CA GLU A 200 -5.93 -8.97 -3.86
C GLU A 200 -7.41 -9.12 -4.15
N ALA A 201 -7.83 -10.25 -4.75
CA ALA A 201 -9.25 -10.53 -5.01
C ALA A 201 -10.07 -10.55 -3.72
N TYR A 202 -9.53 -11.06 -2.61
CA TYR A 202 -10.21 -11.05 -1.32
C TYR A 202 -10.46 -9.63 -0.82
N PHE A 203 -9.42 -8.78 -0.82
CA PHE A 203 -9.55 -7.41 -0.32
C PHE A 203 -10.25 -6.45 -1.30
N SER A 204 -10.34 -6.80 -2.60
CA SER A 204 -11.02 -5.97 -3.60
C SER A 204 -12.53 -5.81 -3.37
N GLU A 205 -13.12 -6.61 -2.46
CA GLU A 205 -14.51 -6.43 -2.05
C GLU A 205 -14.69 -5.55 -0.80
N PHE A 206 -13.57 -5.06 -0.19
CA PHE A 206 -13.60 -4.32 1.08
C PHE A 206 -12.82 -3.02 0.99
N TYR A 207 -13.35 -1.96 1.57
CA TYR A 207 -12.66 -0.66 1.63
C TYR A 207 -11.37 -0.68 2.47
N GLY A 208 -11.35 -1.38 3.56
CA GLY A 208 -10.23 -1.31 4.51
C GLY A 208 -9.65 -2.67 4.86
N VAL A 209 -9.57 -2.90 6.14
CA VAL A 209 -9.02 -4.12 6.74
C VAL A 209 -10.04 -4.89 7.57
N LEU A 210 -11.17 -4.28 7.89
CA LEU A 210 -12.31 -5.01 8.48
C LEU A 210 -13.01 -5.77 7.37
N THR A 211 -12.88 -7.09 7.41
CA THR A 211 -13.46 -7.99 6.43
C THR A 211 -14.56 -8.82 7.09
N ASP A 212 -15.73 -8.84 6.49
CA ASP A 212 -16.86 -9.65 6.90
C ASP A 212 -17.60 -10.18 5.68
N ASN A 213 -17.42 -11.45 5.39
CA ASN A 213 -18.04 -12.12 4.23
C ASN A 213 -19.57 -12.31 4.40
N GLU A 214 -20.12 -12.12 5.60
CA GLU A 214 -21.57 -12.13 5.82
C GLU A 214 -22.23 -10.83 5.35
N VAL A 215 -21.46 -9.73 5.28
CA VAL A 215 -21.94 -8.46 4.67
C VAL A 215 -22.00 -8.64 3.15
N PRO A 216 -23.17 -8.52 2.52
CA PRO A 216 -23.29 -8.73 1.08
C PRO A 216 -22.60 -7.63 0.27
N LEU A 217 -22.07 -8.00 -0.90
CA LEU A 217 -21.59 -7.05 -1.89
C LEU A 217 -22.77 -6.16 -2.33
N LYS A 218 -22.56 -4.86 -2.37
CA LYS A 218 -23.58 -3.87 -2.75
C LYS A 218 -23.04 -2.90 -3.79
N HIS A 219 -23.92 -2.51 -4.71
CA HIS A 219 -23.69 -1.35 -5.56
C HIS A 219 -24.14 -0.10 -4.81
N ILE A 220 -23.21 0.81 -4.51
CA ILE A 220 -23.44 1.96 -3.65
C ILE A 220 -23.25 3.23 -4.47
N ARG A 221 -24.21 4.16 -4.41
CA ARG A 221 -24.08 5.48 -5.02
C ARG A 221 -23.96 6.55 -3.93
N VAL A 222 -22.90 7.34 -4.05
CA VAL A 222 -22.57 8.43 -3.11
C VAL A 222 -22.48 9.72 -3.89
N ARG A 223 -23.09 10.79 -3.35
CA ARG A 223 -22.97 12.16 -3.86
C ARG A 223 -21.94 12.91 -3.05
N ALA A 224 -21.06 13.61 -3.75
CA ALA A 224 -20.03 14.45 -3.18
C ALA A 224 -20.27 15.92 -3.58
N TYR A 225 -20.15 16.81 -2.61
CA TYR A 225 -20.38 18.25 -2.76
C TYR A 225 -19.10 19.06 -2.60
N GLY A 226 -19.13 20.33 -2.99
CA GLY A 226 -18.03 21.27 -2.79
C GLY A 226 -16.74 20.87 -3.46
N GLN A 227 -15.65 20.75 -2.69
CA GLN A 227 -14.34 20.32 -3.18
C GLN A 227 -14.12 18.80 -3.08
N THR A 228 -15.00 18.09 -2.40
CA THR A 228 -14.87 16.64 -2.14
C THR A 228 -14.76 15.79 -3.42
N PRO A 229 -15.45 16.10 -4.54
CA PRO A 229 -15.24 15.39 -5.79
C PRO A 229 -13.79 15.42 -6.27
N ASN A 230 -13.08 16.54 -6.10
CA ASN A 230 -11.68 16.66 -6.53
C ASN A 230 -10.76 15.78 -5.68
N TYR A 231 -10.99 15.70 -4.37
CA TYR A 231 -10.25 14.78 -3.50
C TYR A 231 -10.52 13.32 -3.87
N MET A 232 -11.77 12.95 -4.15
CA MET A 232 -12.13 11.60 -4.55
C MET A 232 -11.54 11.19 -5.90
N ARG A 233 -11.32 12.12 -6.84
CA ARG A 233 -10.63 11.86 -8.12
C ARG A 233 -9.15 11.63 -7.92
N THR A 234 -8.49 12.42 -7.05
CA THR A 234 -7.04 12.35 -6.82
C THR A 234 -6.65 11.22 -5.87
N LEU A 235 -7.53 10.87 -4.93
CA LEU A 235 -7.35 9.76 -3.99
C LEU A 235 -8.67 8.98 -3.88
N PRO A 236 -8.92 8.03 -4.80
CA PRO A 236 -10.12 7.21 -4.78
C PRO A 236 -10.25 6.42 -3.47
N PHE A 237 -11.46 6.34 -2.92
CA PHE A 237 -11.71 5.53 -1.73
C PHE A 237 -11.49 4.05 -1.99
N HIS A 238 -11.81 3.59 -3.20
CA HIS A 238 -11.71 2.19 -3.56
C HIS A 238 -11.47 2.02 -5.05
N SER A 239 -10.82 0.92 -5.46
CA SER A 239 -10.54 0.61 -6.88
C SER A 239 -11.80 0.50 -7.74
N SER A 240 -12.95 0.13 -7.16
CA SER A 240 -14.25 0.10 -7.87
C SER A 240 -14.92 1.47 -8.01
N GLN A 241 -14.33 2.55 -7.46
CA GLN A 241 -14.90 3.89 -7.57
C GLN A 241 -15.03 4.32 -9.02
N LYS A 242 -16.24 4.76 -9.41
CA LYS A 242 -16.50 5.33 -10.74
C LYS A 242 -17.32 6.59 -10.58
N GLU A 243 -16.90 7.68 -11.22
CA GLU A 243 -17.71 8.88 -11.35
C GLU A 243 -18.75 8.68 -12.44
N VAL A 244 -20.03 8.82 -12.10
CA VAL A 244 -21.16 8.52 -13.01
C VAL A 244 -21.98 9.75 -13.39
N GLU A 245 -21.89 10.83 -12.62
CA GLU A 245 -22.57 12.09 -12.91
C GLU A 245 -21.75 13.25 -12.37
N THR A 246 -21.68 14.35 -13.11
CA THR A 246 -21.01 15.58 -12.69
C THR A 246 -21.85 16.78 -13.08
N THR A 247 -22.02 17.69 -12.13
CA THR A 247 -22.71 18.98 -12.30
C THR A 247 -21.86 20.11 -11.70
N ASP A 248 -22.32 21.36 -11.80
CA ASP A 248 -21.66 22.48 -11.16
C ASP A 248 -21.71 22.44 -9.62
N ASN A 249 -22.62 21.65 -9.03
CA ASN A 249 -22.88 21.63 -7.60
C ASN A 249 -22.44 20.32 -6.91
N TYR A 250 -22.34 19.22 -7.64
CA TYR A 250 -22.01 17.91 -7.09
C TYR A 250 -21.47 16.95 -8.17
N SER A 251 -20.84 15.89 -7.70
CA SER A 251 -20.57 14.68 -8.50
C SER A 251 -21.06 13.43 -7.77
N ASP A 252 -21.58 12.47 -8.53
CA ASP A 252 -22.00 11.17 -8.02
C ASP A 252 -20.97 10.11 -8.38
N PHE A 253 -20.63 9.31 -7.39
CA PHE A 253 -19.70 8.19 -7.50
C PHE A 253 -20.41 6.89 -7.15
N THR A 254 -20.02 5.80 -7.83
CA THR A 254 -20.49 4.45 -7.51
C THR A 254 -19.35 3.58 -7.01
N PHE A 255 -19.71 2.61 -6.17
CA PHE A 255 -18.81 1.62 -5.58
C PHE A 255 -19.47 0.25 -5.60
N ASP A 256 -18.67 -0.80 -5.88
CA ASP A 256 -19.07 -2.20 -5.76
C ASP A 256 -18.25 -2.83 -4.63
N ILE A 257 -18.77 -2.78 -3.40
CA ILE A 257 -18.07 -3.25 -2.20
C ILE A 257 -19.03 -3.81 -1.14
N ARG A 258 -18.46 -4.51 -0.16
CA ARG A 258 -19.12 -4.88 1.09
C ARG A 258 -18.98 -3.72 2.07
N PRO A 259 -20.08 -2.99 2.40
CA PRO A 259 -20.00 -1.78 3.23
C PRO A 259 -19.79 -2.13 4.71
N THR A 260 -18.57 -2.51 5.05
CA THR A 260 -18.18 -2.72 6.46
C THR A 260 -17.99 -1.39 7.18
N TYR A 261 -17.75 -1.46 8.50
CA TYR A 261 -17.56 -0.29 9.36
C TYR A 261 -16.50 0.70 8.82
N ASP A 262 -15.38 0.20 8.27
CA ASP A 262 -14.32 1.05 7.73
C ASP A 262 -14.85 1.99 6.62
N PHE A 263 -15.69 1.46 5.72
CA PHE A 263 -16.26 2.26 4.64
C PHE A 263 -17.27 3.31 5.14
N LEU A 264 -18.16 2.91 6.04
CA LEU A 264 -19.14 3.84 6.63
C LEU A 264 -18.43 4.95 7.42
N ASN A 265 -17.38 4.59 8.16
CA ASN A 265 -16.58 5.55 8.90
C ASN A 265 -15.86 6.53 7.97
N ALA A 266 -15.29 6.05 6.86
CA ALA A 266 -14.66 6.90 5.85
C ALA A 266 -15.66 7.87 5.21
N LEU A 267 -16.86 7.41 4.85
CA LEU A 267 -17.92 8.30 4.33
C LEU A 267 -18.37 9.32 5.38
N SER A 268 -18.53 8.92 6.64
CA SER A 268 -18.94 9.83 7.71
C SER A 268 -17.90 10.92 7.98
N SER A 269 -16.62 10.66 7.76
CA SER A 269 -15.54 11.63 7.92
C SER A 269 -15.61 12.78 6.90
N GLY A 270 -16.30 12.59 5.77
CA GLY A 270 -16.59 13.65 4.80
C GLY A 270 -17.64 14.65 5.27
N GLY A 271 -18.26 14.41 6.44
CA GLY A 271 -19.22 15.34 7.04
C GLY A 271 -20.41 15.64 6.14
N PRO A 272 -20.79 16.92 5.98
CA PRO A 272 -21.92 17.31 5.16
C PRO A 272 -21.66 17.20 3.65
N ASP A 273 -20.42 16.99 3.23
CA ASP A 273 -20.04 16.99 1.83
C ASP A 273 -20.13 15.61 1.16
N LEU A 274 -20.54 14.56 1.91
CA LEU A 274 -20.81 13.24 1.38
C LEU A 274 -22.18 12.72 1.78
N GLU A 275 -22.91 12.20 0.81
CA GLU A 275 -24.29 11.69 0.99
C GLU A 275 -24.44 10.34 0.29
N ILE A 276 -24.86 9.31 1.03
CA ILE A 276 -25.25 8.02 0.44
C ILE A 276 -26.62 8.18 -0.21
N LEU A 277 -26.72 7.95 -1.51
CA LEU A 277 -27.98 7.97 -2.25
C LEU A 277 -28.62 6.58 -2.29
N GLU A 278 -27.81 5.57 -2.59
CA GLU A 278 -28.22 4.17 -2.76
C GLU A 278 -27.23 3.20 -2.13
N PRO A 279 -27.67 2.05 -1.63
CA PRO A 279 -29.07 1.63 -1.48
C PRO A 279 -29.75 2.33 -0.29
N LYS A 280 -31.09 2.34 -0.29
CA LYS A 280 -31.89 3.03 0.74
C LYS A 280 -31.61 2.53 2.16
N GLU A 281 -31.33 1.25 2.32
CA GLU A 281 -31.01 0.63 3.61
C GLU A 281 -29.70 1.18 4.17
N LEU A 282 -28.67 1.32 3.33
CA LEU A 282 -27.37 1.86 3.74
C LEU A 282 -27.48 3.37 4.05
N ARG A 283 -28.25 4.10 3.25
CA ARG A 283 -28.58 5.51 3.52
C ARG A 283 -29.25 5.66 4.89
N LYS A 284 -30.20 4.79 5.22
CA LYS A 284 -30.86 4.79 6.52
C LYS A 284 -29.89 4.49 7.65
N GLU A 285 -29.04 3.48 7.49
CA GLU A 285 -28.01 3.12 8.46
C GLU A 285 -27.06 4.31 8.75
N MET A 286 -26.60 5.02 7.72
CA MET A 286 -25.77 6.20 7.87
C MET A 286 -26.54 7.33 8.58
N LYS A 287 -27.80 7.55 8.24
CA LYS A 287 -28.66 8.53 8.93
C LYS A 287 -28.78 8.22 10.42
N ASP A 288 -29.05 6.97 10.78
CA ASP A 288 -29.19 6.53 12.17
C ASP A 288 -27.86 6.69 12.93
N TRP A 289 -26.72 6.41 12.27
CA TRP A 289 -25.37 6.67 12.81
C TRP A 289 -25.14 8.15 13.10
N LEU A 290 -25.38 9.02 12.11
CA LEU A 290 -25.21 10.47 12.27
C LEU A 290 -26.15 11.04 13.34
N GLN A 291 -27.40 10.54 13.42
CA GLN A 291 -28.34 10.91 14.45
C GLN A 291 -27.85 10.53 15.85
N SER A 292 -27.31 9.30 16.00
CA SER A 292 -26.71 8.85 17.26
C SER A 292 -25.49 9.71 17.66
N SER A 293 -24.76 10.22 16.70
CA SER A 293 -23.67 11.17 16.95
C SER A 293 -24.21 12.52 17.39
N LEU A 294 -25.21 13.05 16.70
CA LEU A 294 -25.86 14.32 17.01
C LEU A 294 -26.51 14.29 18.41
N ASP A 295 -27.11 13.17 18.79
CA ASP A 295 -27.80 13.03 20.08
C ASP A 295 -26.85 13.20 21.28
N LYS A 296 -25.54 12.95 21.10
CA LYS A 296 -24.50 13.18 22.12
C LYS A 296 -24.19 14.66 22.37
N TYR A 297 -24.65 15.56 21.50
CA TYR A 297 -24.46 17.01 21.62
C TYR A 297 -25.74 17.76 22.02
N LYS A 298 -26.82 17.02 22.35
CA LYS A 298 -28.13 17.65 22.69
C LYS A 298 -28.32 17.98 24.17
N ASP A 299 -27.39 17.59 25.03
CA ASP A 299 -27.52 17.71 26.50
C ASP A 299 -26.88 18.99 27.07
N GLU A 300 -26.83 20.08 26.28
CA GLU A 300 -26.48 21.43 26.79
C GLU A 300 -27.62 22.43 26.57
#